data_3f4bc038f79910eb8414f4beb35ef523
#
_entry.id   3f4bc038f79910eb8414f4beb35ef523
#
_cell.length_a   1.000
_cell.length_b   1.000
_cell.length_c   1.000
_cell.angle_alpha   90.00
_cell.angle_beta   90.00
_cell.angle_gamma   90.00
#
_symmetry.space_group_name_H-M   'P 1'
#
loop_
_entity.id
_entity.type
_entity.pdbx_description
1 polymer ?
#
loop_
_entity_poly.entity_id
_entity_poly.type
_entity_poly.pdbx_seq_one_letter_code
_entity_poly.pdbx_strand_id
1 'polypeptide(L)'
;SLIHLIYFGKEHQSLFRLNHSDIIESFQTIRDDFNKLYTGVYFLDLTDAMILEGHQEKKIFNLLYQSLAALNQQTELESLRRLFEIRLLKLSGYEPQLEHCVICRSAPGNGMIPFNYAHNGILCSTCSNRARIDTQFSTGTRNYIKKLLDVEIKTCERLKFPKSQTDEIEKMTHRLVLSHLGRELKSYPFIKNMAELNI
;
A
#
# COMPACT_ATOMS: atom_id res chain seq x y z
N SER A 1 4.29 -3.53 18.53
CA SER A 1 4.09 -4.89 19.07
C SER A 1 2.75 -5.46 18.62
N LEU A 2 2.68 -6.77 18.41
CA LEU A 2 1.45 -7.52 18.33
C LEU A 2 1.07 -7.96 19.75
N ILE A 3 -0.15 -7.67 20.16
CA ILE A 3 -0.63 -7.97 21.52
C ILE A 3 -1.95 -8.72 21.45
N HIS A 4 -2.15 -9.61 22.41
CA HIS A 4 -3.45 -10.22 22.70
C HIS A 4 -4.11 -9.44 23.83
N LEU A 5 -5.35 -8.99 23.62
CA LEU A 5 -6.10 -8.23 24.60
C LEU A 5 -7.35 -8.99 25.05
N ILE A 6 -7.57 -9.05 26.36
CA ILE A 6 -8.84 -9.47 26.94
C ILE A 6 -9.48 -8.25 27.58
N TYR A 7 -10.67 -7.89 27.11
CA TYR A 7 -11.40 -6.73 27.60
C TYR A 7 -12.88 -7.02 27.78
N PHE A 8 -13.54 -6.25 28.63
CA PHE A 8 -14.97 -6.30 28.87
C PHE A 8 -15.61 -4.97 28.47
N GLY A 9 -16.78 -5.07 27.86
CA GLY A 9 -17.60 -3.92 27.50
C GLY A 9 -18.93 -4.36 26.93
N LYS A 10 -19.88 -3.45 26.85
CA LYS A 10 -21.16 -3.67 26.16
C LYS A 10 -21.04 -3.17 24.72
N GLU A 11 -21.77 -3.77 23.80
CA GLU A 11 -21.91 -3.24 22.44
C GLU A 11 -22.30 -1.74 22.50
N HIS A 12 -21.71 -0.95 21.63
CA HIS A 12 -21.89 0.51 21.52
C HIS A 12 -21.30 1.37 22.66
N GLN A 13 -20.43 0.83 23.50
CA GLN A 13 -19.65 1.64 24.44
C GLN A 13 -18.40 2.21 23.78
N SER A 14 -18.09 3.49 24.08
CA SER A 14 -16.86 4.15 23.62
C SER A 14 -15.61 3.72 24.41
N LEU A 15 -15.78 3.14 25.59
CA LEU A 15 -14.69 2.70 26.47
C LEU A 15 -14.90 1.26 26.93
N PHE A 16 -13.83 0.48 26.84
CA PHE A 16 -13.77 -0.90 27.28
C PHE A 16 -12.84 -1.04 28.48
N ARG A 17 -13.17 -1.91 29.41
CA ARG A 17 -12.28 -2.21 30.54
C ARG A 17 -11.28 -3.29 30.12
N LEU A 18 -10.01 -2.93 30.03
CA LEU A 18 -8.93 -3.89 29.82
C LEU A 18 -8.80 -4.79 31.06
N ASN A 19 -8.81 -6.11 30.84
CA ASN A 19 -8.59 -7.11 31.87
C ASN A 19 -7.16 -7.66 31.85
N HIS A 20 -6.69 -8.01 30.65
CA HIS A 20 -5.38 -8.64 30.45
C HIS A 20 -4.79 -8.29 29.08
N SER A 21 -3.46 -8.24 29.02
CA SER A 21 -2.74 -8.04 27.77
C SER A 21 -1.44 -8.83 27.77
N ASP A 22 -1.21 -9.60 26.69
CA ASP A 22 0.03 -10.33 26.43
C ASP A 22 0.69 -9.81 25.16
N ILE A 23 2.01 -9.66 25.21
CA ILE A 23 2.80 -9.38 24.02
C ILE A 23 3.06 -10.70 23.30
N ILE A 24 2.50 -10.87 22.10
CA ILE A 24 2.76 -12.01 21.22
C ILE A 24 4.08 -11.80 20.46
N GLU A 25 4.29 -10.58 19.91
CA GLU A 25 5.49 -10.22 19.18
C GLU A 25 5.86 -8.74 19.40
N SER A 26 7.09 -8.48 19.80
CA SER A 26 7.54 -7.13 20.12
C SER A 26 7.99 -6.32 18.91
N PHE A 27 8.43 -6.97 17.81
CA PHE A 27 9.07 -6.36 16.65
C PHE A 27 10.26 -5.47 17.04
N GLN A 28 11.14 -5.96 17.94
CA GLN A 28 12.23 -5.16 18.49
C GLN A 28 13.18 -4.66 17.39
N THR A 29 13.57 -5.52 16.46
CA THR A 29 14.52 -5.17 15.38
C THR A 29 14.01 -4.07 14.45
N ILE A 30 12.68 -3.88 14.35
CA ILE A 30 12.09 -2.74 13.64
C ILE A 30 12.40 -1.42 14.36
N ARG A 31 12.44 -1.44 15.71
CA ARG A 31 12.69 -0.24 16.52
C ARG A 31 14.16 0.16 16.58
N ASP A 32 15.04 -0.80 16.36
CA ASP A 32 16.49 -0.62 16.41
C ASP A 32 17.05 -0.06 15.09
N ASP A 33 16.23 -0.01 14.02
CA ASP A 33 16.60 0.51 12.70
C ASP A 33 15.61 1.63 12.28
N PHE A 34 16.11 2.83 12.06
CA PHE A 34 15.28 3.99 11.71
C PHE A 34 14.49 3.79 10.42
N ASN A 35 15.07 3.15 9.40
CA ASN A 35 14.41 2.91 8.12
C ASN A 35 13.24 1.94 8.27
N LYS A 36 13.44 0.89 9.06
CA LYS A 36 12.38 -0.07 9.40
C LYS A 36 11.32 0.58 10.28
N LEU A 37 11.73 1.39 11.27
CA LEU A 37 10.81 2.09 12.16
C LEU A 37 9.85 2.99 11.38
N TYR A 38 10.37 3.88 10.53
CA TYR A 38 9.53 4.76 9.71
C TYR A 38 8.65 3.98 8.74
N THR A 39 9.16 2.91 8.12
CA THR A 39 8.37 2.04 7.26
C THR A 39 7.24 1.36 8.03
N GLY A 40 7.51 0.87 9.24
CA GLY A 40 6.49 0.28 10.11
C GLY A 40 5.42 1.29 10.55
N VAL A 41 5.83 2.51 10.94
CA VAL A 41 4.91 3.61 11.26
C VAL A 41 4.05 3.97 10.05
N TYR A 42 4.64 4.02 8.86
CA TYR A 42 3.89 4.27 7.63
C TYR A 42 2.84 3.18 7.35
N PHE A 43 3.17 1.91 7.54
CA PHE A 43 2.20 0.81 7.39
C PHE A 43 1.02 0.95 8.35
N LEU A 44 1.29 1.31 9.61
CA LEU A 44 0.26 1.54 10.61
C LEU A 44 -0.62 2.75 10.26
N ASP A 45 -0.02 3.90 9.93
CA ASP A 45 -0.72 5.14 9.59
C ASP A 45 -1.61 4.96 8.34
N LEU A 46 -1.08 4.29 7.30
CA LEU A 46 -1.82 4.00 6.09
C LEU A 46 -2.97 3.01 6.35
N THR A 47 -2.73 1.98 7.16
CA THR A 47 -3.78 1.00 7.52
C THR A 47 -4.91 1.67 8.30
N ASP A 48 -4.58 2.46 9.32
CA ASP A 48 -5.54 3.20 10.14
C ASP A 48 -6.40 4.15 9.30
N ALA A 49 -5.77 4.85 8.35
CA ALA A 49 -6.45 5.76 7.46
C ALA A 49 -7.38 5.07 6.43
N MET A 50 -7.13 3.80 6.09
CA MET A 50 -7.89 3.05 5.07
C MET A 50 -9.01 2.19 5.65
N ILE A 51 -9.06 1.99 6.96
CA ILE A 51 -10.07 1.17 7.65
C ILE A 51 -11.11 2.09 8.31
N LEU A 52 -12.38 1.73 8.17
CA LEU A 52 -13.46 2.39 8.91
C LEU A 52 -13.50 1.86 10.35
N GLU A 53 -13.64 2.76 11.32
CA GLU A 53 -13.74 2.41 12.74
C GLU A 53 -14.91 1.44 12.99
N GLY A 54 -14.66 0.42 13.82
CA GLY A 54 -15.65 -0.60 14.18
C GLY A 54 -15.79 -1.76 13.19
N HIS A 55 -15.10 -1.74 12.05
CA HIS A 55 -15.13 -2.84 11.10
C HIS A 55 -14.03 -3.87 11.37
N GLN A 56 -14.41 -5.17 11.33
CA GLN A 56 -13.46 -6.27 11.50
C GLN A 56 -12.86 -6.67 10.14
N GLU A 57 -11.69 -6.12 9.82
CA GLU A 57 -11.00 -6.36 8.55
C GLU A 57 -9.84 -7.37 8.71
N LYS A 58 -10.21 -8.66 8.91
CA LYS A 58 -9.24 -9.74 9.12
C LYS A 58 -8.17 -9.85 8.02
N LYS A 59 -8.53 -9.58 6.75
CA LYS A 59 -7.59 -9.64 5.63
C LYS A 59 -6.56 -8.52 5.69
N ILE A 60 -6.99 -7.31 6.05
CA ILE A 60 -6.11 -6.15 6.20
C ILE A 60 -5.22 -6.32 7.44
N PHE A 61 -5.77 -6.82 8.56
CA PHE A 61 -4.97 -7.16 9.74
C PHE A 61 -3.87 -8.18 9.41
N ASN A 62 -4.20 -9.24 8.67
CA ASN A 62 -3.22 -10.24 8.26
C ASN A 62 -2.17 -9.67 7.30
N LEU A 63 -2.56 -8.78 6.37
CA LEU A 63 -1.62 -8.08 5.52
C LEU A 63 -0.64 -7.25 6.34
N LEU A 64 -1.13 -6.44 7.28
CA LEU A 64 -0.30 -5.61 8.17
C LEU A 64 0.65 -6.46 9.00
N TYR A 65 0.15 -7.52 9.64
CA TYR A 65 0.96 -8.43 10.44
C TYR A 65 2.09 -9.07 9.60
N GLN A 66 1.75 -9.64 8.44
CA GLN A 66 2.75 -10.26 7.55
C GLN A 66 3.78 -9.25 7.05
N SER A 67 3.36 -8.01 6.79
CA SER A 67 4.26 -6.95 6.34
C SER A 67 5.22 -6.50 7.44
N LEU A 68 4.74 -6.39 8.70
CA LEU A 68 5.60 -6.10 9.84
C LEU A 68 6.57 -7.27 10.14
N ALA A 69 6.11 -8.51 10.02
CA ALA A 69 6.97 -9.68 10.18
C ALA A 69 8.05 -9.75 9.09
N ALA A 70 7.70 -9.45 7.83
CA ALA A 70 8.66 -9.35 6.74
C ALA A 70 9.65 -8.19 6.97
N LEU A 71 9.17 -7.02 7.39
CA LEU A 71 9.99 -5.85 7.70
C LEU A 71 11.04 -6.13 8.79
N ASN A 72 10.68 -6.97 9.75
CA ASN A 72 11.59 -7.39 10.83
C ASN A 72 12.84 -8.12 10.27
N GLN A 73 12.70 -8.84 9.17
CA GLN A 73 13.73 -9.70 8.58
C GLN A 73 14.42 -9.08 7.36
N GLN A 74 13.79 -8.13 6.65
CA GLN A 74 14.19 -7.67 5.32
C GLN A 74 15.09 -6.42 5.30
N THR A 75 15.83 -6.29 4.18
CA THR A 75 16.64 -5.11 3.83
C THR A 75 16.05 -4.33 2.64
N GLU A 76 15.27 -4.98 1.76
CA GLU A 76 14.66 -4.36 0.58
C GLU A 76 13.32 -3.68 0.93
N LEU A 77 13.42 -2.56 1.65
CA LEU A 77 12.25 -1.89 2.24
C LEU A 77 11.34 -1.25 1.19
N GLU A 78 11.91 -0.76 0.09
CA GLU A 78 11.15 -0.09 -0.96
C GLU A 78 10.19 -1.06 -1.66
N SER A 79 10.67 -2.23 -2.04
CA SER A 79 9.84 -3.28 -2.64
C SER A 79 8.71 -3.72 -1.71
N LEU A 80 9.00 -3.84 -0.42
CA LEU A 80 8.01 -4.20 0.59
C LEU A 80 6.94 -3.10 0.75
N ARG A 81 7.34 -1.81 0.74
CA ARG A 81 6.39 -0.69 0.77
C ARG A 81 5.43 -0.72 -0.42
N ARG A 82 5.96 -0.88 -1.66
CA ARG A 82 5.12 -0.94 -2.87
C ARG A 82 4.15 -2.12 -2.83
N LEU A 83 4.63 -3.29 -2.41
CA LEU A 83 3.79 -4.48 -2.27
C LEU A 83 2.66 -4.26 -1.25
N PHE A 84 2.98 -3.70 -0.08
CA PHE A 84 2.01 -3.39 0.95
C PHE A 84 0.93 -2.41 0.46
N GLU A 85 1.33 -1.30 -0.15
CA GLU A 85 0.42 -0.28 -0.68
C GLU A 85 -0.56 -0.84 -1.70
N ILE A 86 -0.05 -1.57 -2.71
CA ILE A 86 -0.87 -2.17 -3.77
C ILE A 86 -1.85 -3.20 -3.18
N ARG A 87 -1.39 -4.02 -2.24
CA ARG A 87 -2.23 -5.03 -1.60
C ARG A 87 -3.29 -4.41 -0.70
N LEU A 88 -2.94 -3.34 0.02
CA LEU A 88 -3.89 -2.62 0.85
C LEU A 88 -4.97 -1.94 0.01
N LEU A 89 -4.59 -1.25 -1.08
CA LEU A 89 -5.54 -0.67 -2.04
C LEU A 89 -6.52 -1.74 -2.57
N LYS A 90 -6.01 -2.92 -2.95
CA LYS A 90 -6.87 -4.04 -3.40
C LYS A 90 -7.85 -4.48 -2.31
N LEU A 91 -7.38 -4.72 -1.10
CA LEU A 91 -8.21 -5.19 0.01
C LEU A 91 -9.25 -4.15 0.47
N SER A 92 -8.93 -2.86 0.32
CA SER A 92 -9.84 -1.75 0.61
C SER A 92 -10.79 -1.41 -0.54
N GLY A 93 -10.79 -2.18 -1.65
CA GLY A 93 -11.68 -1.99 -2.79
C GLY A 93 -11.24 -0.92 -3.80
N TYR A 94 -10.00 -0.44 -3.69
CA TYR A 94 -9.41 0.58 -4.57
C TYR A 94 -8.37 -0.01 -5.54
N GLU A 95 -8.54 -1.29 -5.90
CA GLU A 95 -7.68 -1.94 -6.90
C GLU A 95 -7.72 -1.17 -8.24
N PRO A 96 -6.56 -0.72 -8.76
CA PRO A 96 -6.54 -0.02 -10.03
C PRO A 96 -6.89 -0.96 -11.19
N GLN A 97 -7.75 -0.48 -12.11
CA GLN A 97 -8.08 -1.25 -13.31
C GLN A 97 -6.93 -1.17 -14.32
N LEU A 98 -6.26 -2.29 -14.51
CA LEU A 98 -5.06 -2.39 -15.36
C LEU A 98 -5.22 -3.30 -16.59
N GLU A 99 -6.35 -3.98 -16.73
CA GLU A 99 -6.57 -4.93 -17.84
C GLU A 99 -7.11 -4.26 -19.10
N HIS A 100 -8.09 -3.39 -18.93
CA HIS A 100 -8.83 -2.76 -20.02
C HIS A 100 -9.02 -1.28 -19.75
N CYS A 101 -9.17 -0.51 -20.84
CA CYS A 101 -9.53 0.89 -20.73
C CYS A 101 -10.80 1.10 -19.92
N VAL A 102 -10.77 1.99 -18.91
CA VAL A 102 -11.91 2.23 -18.01
C VAL A 102 -13.10 2.88 -18.68
N ILE A 103 -12.92 3.45 -19.90
CA ILE A 103 -14.00 4.11 -20.65
C ILE A 103 -14.63 3.17 -21.67
N CYS A 104 -13.83 2.55 -22.56
CA CYS A 104 -14.36 1.78 -23.69
C CYS A 104 -14.08 0.27 -23.63
N ARG A 105 -13.42 -0.21 -22.57
CA ARG A 105 -13.07 -1.60 -22.35
C ARG A 105 -12.10 -2.22 -23.37
N SER A 106 -11.55 -1.45 -24.29
CA SER A 106 -10.51 -1.96 -25.20
C SER A 106 -9.21 -2.30 -24.46
N ALA A 107 -8.39 -3.13 -25.08
CA ALA A 107 -7.04 -3.42 -24.57
C ALA A 107 -6.18 -2.14 -24.56
N PRO A 108 -5.24 -2.02 -23.60
CA PRO A 108 -4.28 -0.92 -23.59
C PRO A 108 -3.34 -1.01 -24.79
N GLY A 109 -2.79 0.13 -25.21
CA GLY A 109 -1.69 0.19 -26.17
C GLY A 109 -0.37 -0.37 -25.60
N ASN A 110 0.65 -0.41 -26.47
CA ASN A 110 2.02 -0.71 -26.09
C ASN A 110 2.78 0.57 -25.70
N GLY A 111 3.83 0.44 -24.88
CA GLY A 111 4.68 1.56 -24.48
C GLY A 111 4.21 2.25 -23.21
N MET A 112 4.01 3.58 -23.30
CA MET A 112 3.51 4.38 -22.19
C MET A 112 1.99 4.29 -22.12
N ILE A 113 1.48 3.87 -20.96
CA ILE A 113 0.05 3.61 -20.71
C ILE A 113 -0.50 4.79 -19.91
N PRO A 114 -1.46 5.56 -20.48
CA PRO A 114 -2.11 6.64 -19.76
C PRO A 114 -3.01 6.11 -18.64
N PHE A 115 -3.03 6.81 -17.50
CA PHE A 115 -3.83 6.48 -16.34
C PHE A 115 -4.65 7.70 -15.88
N ASN A 116 -5.87 7.44 -15.45
CA ASN A 116 -6.76 8.46 -14.92
C ASN A 116 -7.16 8.09 -13.47
N TYR A 117 -6.85 8.99 -12.51
CA TYR A 117 -7.13 8.73 -11.09
C TYR A 117 -8.62 8.80 -10.75
N ALA A 118 -9.39 9.67 -11.41
CA ALA A 118 -10.82 9.80 -11.13
C ALA A 118 -11.60 8.53 -11.51
N HIS A 119 -11.14 7.81 -12.54
CA HIS A 119 -11.70 6.51 -12.95
C HIS A 119 -10.91 5.31 -12.40
N ASN A 120 -9.86 5.55 -11.63
CA ASN A 120 -8.98 4.55 -11.04
C ASN A 120 -8.51 3.49 -12.05
N GLY A 121 -8.03 3.92 -13.24
CA GLY A 121 -7.58 2.94 -14.22
C GLY A 121 -6.98 3.50 -15.51
N ILE A 122 -6.52 2.56 -16.34
CA ILE A 122 -5.83 2.84 -17.60
C ILE A 122 -6.77 3.31 -18.70
N LEU A 123 -6.22 4.11 -19.63
CA LEU A 123 -6.88 4.57 -20.85
C LEU A 123 -6.20 3.95 -22.08
N CYS A 124 -6.99 3.65 -23.13
CA CYS A 124 -6.43 3.33 -24.46
C CYS A 124 -6.05 4.61 -25.20
N SER A 125 -5.32 4.47 -26.30
CA SER A 125 -4.87 5.60 -27.15
C SER A 125 -6.03 6.46 -27.66
N THR A 126 -7.18 5.88 -27.99
CA THR A 126 -8.35 6.62 -28.46
C THR A 126 -9.01 7.45 -27.35
N CYS A 127 -9.20 6.85 -26.17
CA CYS A 127 -9.84 7.53 -25.05
C CYS A 127 -8.93 8.57 -24.38
N SER A 128 -7.62 8.37 -24.40
CA SER A 128 -6.66 9.32 -23.84
C SER A 128 -6.64 10.67 -24.58
N ASN A 129 -7.08 10.71 -25.84
CA ASN A 129 -7.21 11.96 -26.57
C ASN A 129 -8.43 12.81 -26.14
N ARG A 130 -9.38 12.23 -25.42
CA ARG A 130 -10.65 12.87 -25.01
C ARG A 130 -10.82 12.95 -23.50
N ALA A 131 -10.08 12.19 -22.75
CA ALA A 131 -10.11 12.15 -21.29
C ALA A 131 -8.84 12.76 -20.72
N ARG A 132 -8.95 13.28 -19.48
CA ARG A 132 -7.77 13.77 -18.77
C ARG A 132 -6.81 12.61 -18.49
N ILE A 133 -5.55 12.82 -18.84
CA ILE A 133 -4.43 11.96 -18.45
C ILE A 133 -3.80 12.57 -17.19
N ASP A 134 -3.81 11.85 -16.09
CA ASP A 134 -3.21 12.32 -14.85
C ASP A 134 -1.75 11.87 -14.69
N THR A 135 -1.43 10.67 -15.19
CA THR A 135 -0.08 10.11 -15.24
C THR A 135 0.05 9.10 -16.36
N GLN A 136 1.29 8.70 -16.64
CA GLN A 136 1.60 7.60 -17.56
C GLN A 136 2.68 6.73 -16.95
N PHE A 137 2.64 5.44 -17.23
CA PHE A 137 3.67 4.49 -16.82
C PHE A 137 3.92 3.44 -17.91
N SER A 138 5.06 2.80 -17.83
CA SER A 138 5.47 1.81 -18.82
C SER A 138 4.64 0.53 -18.76
N THR A 139 4.57 -0.21 -19.88
CA THR A 139 4.00 -1.58 -19.89
C THR A 139 4.70 -2.48 -18.89
N GLY A 140 6.01 -2.30 -18.67
CA GLY A 140 6.76 -3.02 -17.64
C GLY A 140 6.20 -2.75 -16.24
N THR A 141 6.00 -1.50 -15.88
CA THR A 141 5.40 -1.09 -14.60
C THR A 141 3.99 -1.64 -14.42
N ARG A 142 3.14 -1.58 -15.47
CA ARG A 142 1.81 -2.21 -15.44
C ARG A 142 1.89 -3.70 -15.08
N ASN A 143 2.77 -4.43 -15.73
CA ASN A 143 2.92 -5.88 -15.50
C ASN A 143 3.46 -6.16 -14.08
N TYR A 144 4.31 -5.29 -13.54
CA TYR A 144 4.76 -5.40 -12.15
C TYR A 144 3.64 -5.15 -11.15
N ILE A 145 2.83 -4.10 -11.34
CA ILE A 145 1.69 -3.85 -10.45
C ILE A 145 0.75 -5.04 -10.44
N LYS A 146 0.43 -5.61 -11.61
CA LYS A 146 -0.36 -6.83 -11.73
C LYS A 146 0.24 -7.99 -10.93
N LYS A 147 1.56 -8.20 -11.03
CA LYS A 147 2.26 -9.22 -10.26
C LYS A 147 2.16 -8.95 -8.74
N LEU A 148 2.30 -7.68 -8.29
CA LEU A 148 2.17 -7.31 -6.89
C LEU A 148 0.77 -7.58 -6.31
N LEU A 149 -0.26 -7.49 -7.13
CA LEU A 149 -1.63 -7.77 -6.70
C LEU A 149 -1.84 -9.22 -6.22
N ASP A 150 -1.01 -10.17 -6.70
CA ASP A 150 -1.18 -11.60 -6.43
C ASP A 150 -0.04 -12.23 -5.61
N VAL A 151 1.12 -11.57 -5.54
CA VAL A 151 2.30 -12.07 -4.82
C VAL A 151 2.09 -12.03 -3.30
N GLU A 152 2.51 -13.09 -2.61
CA GLU A 152 2.50 -13.13 -1.15
C GLU A 152 3.63 -12.27 -0.55
N ILE A 153 3.37 -11.63 0.59
CA ILE A 153 4.35 -10.78 1.30
C ILE A 153 5.66 -11.53 1.60
N LYS A 154 5.57 -12.80 1.97
CA LYS A 154 6.75 -13.66 2.26
C LYS A 154 7.75 -13.79 1.11
N THR A 155 7.29 -13.60 -0.13
CA THR A 155 8.12 -13.73 -1.32
C THR A 155 8.71 -12.39 -1.79
N CYS A 156 8.48 -11.32 -1.03
CA CYS A 156 8.93 -9.97 -1.37
C CYS A 156 10.46 -9.88 -1.58
N GLU A 157 11.26 -10.63 -0.80
CA GLU A 157 12.74 -10.69 -0.94
C GLU A 157 13.22 -11.09 -2.35
N ARG A 158 12.39 -11.84 -3.06
CA ARG A 158 12.70 -12.29 -4.43
C ARG A 158 12.28 -11.27 -5.50
N LEU A 159 11.59 -10.21 -5.09
CA LEU A 159 11.11 -9.17 -5.99
C LEU A 159 12.17 -8.08 -6.09
N LYS A 160 12.97 -8.14 -7.16
CA LYS A 160 13.87 -7.03 -7.52
C LYS A 160 13.17 -6.15 -8.54
N PHE A 161 12.98 -4.90 -8.22
CA PHE A 161 12.39 -3.91 -9.12
C PHE A 161 13.47 -3.01 -9.70
N PRO A 162 13.47 -2.73 -11.01
CA PRO A 162 14.22 -1.60 -11.55
C PRO A 162 13.75 -0.30 -10.88
N LYS A 163 14.68 0.56 -10.48
CA LYS A 163 14.37 1.80 -9.75
C LYS A 163 13.34 2.67 -10.49
N SER A 164 13.44 2.75 -11.81
CA SER A 164 12.47 3.49 -12.62
C SER A 164 11.03 3.00 -12.46
N GLN A 165 10.82 1.70 -12.27
CA GLN A 165 9.49 1.12 -12.07
C GLN A 165 8.99 1.34 -10.64
N THR A 166 9.87 1.27 -9.64
CA THR A 166 9.52 1.60 -8.25
C THR A 166 9.07 3.05 -8.14
N ASP A 167 9.76 3.98 -8.79
CA ASP A 167 9.40 5.40 -8.80
C ASP A 167 8.04 5.66 -9.49
N GLU A 168 7.76 4.96 -10.60
CA GLU A 168 6.45 5.05 -11.27
C GLU A 168 5.33 4.49 -10.40
N ILE A 169 5.57 3.35 -9.73
CA ILE A 169 4.60 2.73 -8.81
C ILE A 169 4.36 3.65 -7.61
N GLU A 170 5.41 4.21 -7.01
CA GLU A 170 5.29 5.13 -5.89
C GLU A 170 4.40 6.33 -6.22
N LYS A 171 4.69 7.01 -7.34
CA LYS A 171 3.89 8.14 -7.79
C LYS A 171 2.43 7.77 -7.96
N MET A 172 2.16 6.59 -8.52
CA MET A 172 0.80 6.12 -8.73
C MET A 172 0.10 5.79 -7.41
N THR A 173 0.70 4.98 -6.55
CA THR A 173 0.08 4.54 -5.29
C THR A 173 -0.14 5.70 -4.34
N HIS A 174 0.84 6.61 -4.21
CA HIS A 174 0.71 7.80 -3.39
C HIS A 174 -0.48 8.69 -3.84
N ARG A 175 -0.62 8.92 -5.14
CA ARG A 175 -1.76 9.70 -5.68
C ARG A 175 -3.10 8.99 -5.50
N LEU A 176 -3.15 7.67 -5.63
CA LEU A 176 -4.36 6.89 -5.33
C LEU A 176 -4.75 7.02 -3.86
N VAL A 177 -3.80 6.87 -2.95
CA VAL A 177 -4.02 7.05 -1.51
C VAL A 177 -4.52 8.47 -1.21
N LEU A 178 -3.84 9.50 -1.75
CA LEU A 178 -4.26 10.90 -1.60
C LEU A 178 -5.67 11.16 -2.12
N SER A 179 -5.99 10.63 -3.31
CA SER A 179 -7.33 10.83 -3.91
C SER A 179 -8.43 10.17 -3.10
N HIS A 180 -8.13 9.08 -2.42
CA HIS A 180 -9.06 8.39 -1.54
C HIS A 180 -9.21 9.07 -0.17
N LEU A 181 -8.09 9.41 0.47
CA LEU A 181 -8.09 9.99 1.82
C LEU A 181 -8.45 11.48 1.84
N GLY A 182 -8.29 12.20 0.72
CA GLY A 182 -8.44 13.65 0.65
C GLY A 182 -7.40 14.44 1.46
N ARG A 183 -6.41 13.78 2.05
CA ARG A 183 -5.34 14.38 2.86
C ARG A 183 -4.04 13.58 2.76
N GLU A 184 -2.92 14.25 3.06
CA GLU A 184 -1.63 13.60 3.19
C GLU A 184 -1.57 12.76 4.48
N LEU A 185 -0.85 11.64 4.44
CA LEU A 185 -0.49 10.88 5.63
C LEU A 185 0.64 11.60 6.39
N LYS A 186 0.57 11.63 7.72
CA LYS A 186 1.60 12.25 8.57
C LYS A 186 2.95 11.55 8.47
N SER A 187 2.94 10.25 8.19
CA SER A 187 4.14 9.43 8.05
C SER A 187 4.82 9.54 6.67
N TYR A 188 4.10 9.98 5.62
CA TYR A 188 4.63 9.97 4.26
C TYR A 188 5.85 10.89 4.04
N PRO A 189 5.92 12.13 4.58
CA PRO A 189 7.11 12.98 4.44
C PRO A 189 8.39 12.32 4.95
N PHE A 190 8.32 11.51 6.01
CA PHE A 190 9.48 10.78 6.54
C PHE A 190 9.96 9.72 5.56
N ILE A 191 9.03 8.97 4.92
CA ILE A 191 9.36 7.98 3.89
C ILE A 191 10.03 8.64 2.68
N LYS A 192 9.53 9.79 2.24
CA LYS A 192 10.07 10.54 1.10
C LYS A 192 11.50 11.05 1.39
N ASN A 193 11.70 11.65 2.56
CA ASN A 193 13.01 12.18 2.96
C ASN A 193 14.08 11.08 3.07
N MET A 194 13.70 9.86 3.53
CA MET A 194 14.61 8.71 3.57
C MET A 194 15.09 8.29 2.17
N ALA A 195 14.19 8.31 1.18
CA ALA A 195 14.55 7.98 -0.19
C ALA A 195 15.51 9.01 -0.82
N GLU A 196 15.44 10.29 -0.39
CA GLU A 196 16.30 11.37 -0.85
C GLU A 196 17.68 11.37 -0.15
N LEU A 197 17.75 10.91 1.10
CA LEU A 197 18.99 10.93 1.90
C LEU A 197 19.89 9.71 1.70
N ASN A 198 19.46 8.68 0.92
CA ASN A 198 20.19 7.43 0.71
C ASN A 198 20.65 6.75 2.03
N ILE A 199 19.93 6.93 3.11
CA ILE A 199 20.21 6.35 4.43
C ILE A 199 19.49 5.03 4.58
#